data_c0b39588b70cd9c95b58067673af53a6
#
_entry.id   c0b39588b70cd9c95b58067673af53a6
#
_cell.length_a   1.000
_cell.length_b   1.000
_cell.length_c   1.000
_cell.angle_alpha   90.00
_cell.angle_beta   90.00
_cell.angle_gamma   90.00
#
_symmetry.space_group_name_H-M   'P 1'
#
loop_
_entity.id
_entity.type
_entity.pdbx_description
1 polymer ?
#
loop_
_entity_poly.entity_id
_entity_poly.type
_entity_poly.pdbx_seq_one_letter_code
_entity_poly.pdbx_strand_id
1 'polypeptide(L)'
;MKIFYKGKDISTLVKKVTWSGSRLQVARKLVFDYVQDDRDTLIPVLEINNGETIFGYDEENNIVFRGNVFDVEKNRQNSNVRITAFDNLFILSKSKTTKKFVNIPAEDITAAICRELGVKVGSLIKTGVPVSFIADRKTGYQIIMMAYTEASKKTGEKYHSIMNNDQLDIILKGTLIENYVADSRSNMTESTYKESIENMVNQIMITDQQGNMTGYKRNDEWIGKYSMIQDVYKTDPNKDTNKEVEAMLKGPDRSGSLTLIGDYRVKSSYSIEIRDSLNAGKFWIKSDVHTFQNGNHMMKIELEFENMMNEEKAPQEKTKK
;
A
#
# COMPACT_ATOMS: atom_id res chain seq x y z
N MET A 1 -15.57 -3.70 -15.09
CA MET A 1 -15.98 -2.72 -14.04
C MET A 1 -16.90 -1.71 -14.67
N LYS A 2 -18.07 -1.50 -14.09
CA LYS A 2 -19.02 -0.46 -14.49
C LYS A 2 -18.74 0.82 -13.70
N ILE A 3 -18.87 1.97 -14.33
CA ILE A 3 -18.66 3.28 -13.69
C ILE A 3 -19.99 4.03 -13.58
N PHE A 4 -20.30 4.46 -12.37
CA PHE A 4 -21.53 5.20 -12.06
C PHE A 4 -21.21 6.61 -11.53
N TYR A 5 -21.93 7.57 -12.05
CA TYR A 5 -21.89 8.96 -11.63
C TYR A 5 -23.31 9.51 -11.45
N LYS A 6 -23.59 10.11 -10.29
CA LYS A 6 -24.93 10.63 -9.92
C LYS A 6 -26.07 9.60 -10.16
N GLY A 7 -25.80 8.31 -9.85
CA GLY A 7 -26.75 7.22 -10.00
C GLY A 7 -26.95 6.72 -11.43
N LYS A 8 -26.24 7.25 -12.42
CA LYS A 8 -26.29 6.82 -13.83
C LYS A 8 -25.09 5.99 -14.19
N ASP A 9 -25.30 4.92 -14.94
CA ASP A 9 -24.22 4.14 -15.57
C ASP A 9 -23.65 4.93 -16.76
N ILE A 10 -22.37 5.26 -16.67
CA ILE A 10 -21.63 5.99 -17.72
C ILE A 10 -20.61 5.10 -18.45
N SER A 11 -20.62 3.80 -18.19
CA SER A 11 -19.61 2.84 -18.66
C SER A 11 -19.47 2.82 -20.18
N THR A 12 -20.56 3.07 -20.93
CA THR A 12 -20.55 3.12 -22.40
C THR A 12 -19.73 4.28 -22.97
N LEU A 13 -19.52 5.33 -22.19
CA LEU A 13 -18.68 6.48 -22.56
C LEU A 13 -17.21 6.30 -22.15
N VAL A 14 -16.93 5.32 -21.26
CA VAL A 14 -15.61 5.10 -20.67
C VAL A 14 -14.78 4.19 -21.57
N LYS A 15 -13.60 4.65 -21.98
CA LYS A 15 -12.68 3.88 -22.84
C LYS A 15 -11.83 2.88 -22.07
N LYS A 16 -11.36 3.29 -20.91
CA LYS A 16 -10.44 2.52 -20.07
C LYS A 16 -10.63 2.91 -18.62
N VAL A 17 -10.61 1.92 -17.74
CA VAL A 17 -10.55 2.12 -16.29
C VAL A 17 -9.28 1.49 -15.75
N THR A 18 -8.60 2.19 -14.85
CA THR A 18 -7.49 1.67 -14.06
C THR A 18 -7.82 1.84 -12.59
N TRP A 19 -7.85 0.73 -11.85
CA TRP A 19 -8.06 0.69 -10.40
C TRP A 19 -6.81 0.13 -9.73
N SER A 20 -6.21 0.86 -8.79
CA SER A 20 -4.90 0.49 -8.27
C SER A 20 -4.77 0.76 -6.77
N GLY A 21 -3.89 -0.01 -6.14
CA GLY A 21 -3.50 0.16 -4.76
C GLY A 21 -2.06 -0.29 -4.53
N SER A 22 -1.48 0.15 -3.43
CA SER A 22 -0.13 -0.24 -3.04
C SER A 22 -0.01 -0.17 -1.51
N ARG A 23 0.83 -1.01 -0.94
CA ARG A 23 1.18 -0.91 0.48
C ARG A 23 1.68 0.49 0.87
N LEU A 24 2.39 1.16 -0.04
CA LEU A 24 2.96 2.50 0.20
C LEU A 24 2.00 3.64 -0.14
N GLN A 25 0.93 3.35 -0.87
CA GLN A 25 -0.09 4.34 -1.21
C GLN A 25 -1.27 4.21 -0.25
N VAL A 26 -1.56 5.27 0.50
CA VAL A 26 -2.60 5.24 1.53
C VAL A 26 -3.97 4.94 0.95
N ALA A 27 -4.40 5.69 -0.06
CA ALA A 27 -5.71 5.56 -0.70
C ALA A 27 -5.62 4.80 -2.01
N ARG A 28 -6.60 3.95 -2.30
CA ARG A 28 -6.73 3.33 -3.62
C ARG A 28 -7.19 4.37 -4.63
N LYS A 29 -6.66 4.25 -5.84
CA LYS A 29 -6.89 5.18 -6.94
C LYS A 29 -7.72 4.54 -8.05
N LEU A 30 -8.71 5.26 -8.54
CA LEU A 30 -9.45 4.95 -9.76
C LEU A 30 -9.15 6.03 -10.78
N VAL A 31 -8.72 5.65 -11.98
CA VAL A 31 -8.54 6.55 -13.12
C VAL A 31 -9.36 6.01 -14.28
N PHE A 32 -10.12 6.87 -14.93
CA PHE A 32 -10.80 6.52 -16.16
C PHE A 32 -10.83 7.68 -17.16
N ASP A 33 -10.85 7.31 -18.42
CA ASP A 33 -10.96 8.24 -19.55
C ASP A 33 -12.32 8.07 -20.19
N TYR A 34 -13.05 9.17 -20.36
CA TYR A 34 -14.33 9.16 -21.09
C TYR A 34 -14.33 10.15 -22.26
N VAL A 35 -15.18 9.85 -23.26
CA VAL A 35 -15.31 10.68 -24.45
C VAL A 35 -16.21 11.87 -24.15
N GLN A 36 -15.75 13.06 -24.49
CA GLN A 36 -16.55 14.28 -24.52
C GLN A 36 -16.19 15.08 -25.78
N ASP A 37 -17.13 15.24 -26.70
CA ASP A 37 -16.94 16.04 -27.91
C ASP A 37 -18.13 16.99 -28.08
N ASP A 38 -17.87 18.29 -27.92
CA ASP A 38 -18.89 19.34 -28.01
C ASP A 38 -19.47 19.49 -29.44
N ARG A 39 -18.83 18.85 -30.44
CA ARG A 39 -19.26 18.85 -31.82
C ARG A 39 -20.22 17.73 -32.17
N ASP A 40 -20.28 16.69 -31.35
CA ASP A 40 -21.15 15.53 -31.50
C ASP A 40 -22.29 15.58 -30.51
N THR A 41 -23.46 15.97 -30.95
CA THR A 41 -24.67 16.10 -30.14
C THR A 41 -25.24 14.75 -29.65
N LEU A 42 -24.76 13.63 -30.19
CA LEU A 42 -25.15 12.28 -29.74
C LEU A 42 -24.38 11.84 -28.49
N ILE A 43 -23.24 12.47 -28.21
CA ILE A 43 -22.47 12.18 -27.00
C ILE A 43 -23.00 13.07 -25.86
N PRO A 44 -23.53 12.47 -24.78
CA PRO A 44 -24.01 13.25 -23.65
C PRO A 44 -22.86 13.99 -22.96
N VAL A 45 -23.06 15.26 -22.69
CA VAL A 45 -22.10 16.06 -21.91
C VAL A 45 -22.17 15.65 -20.45
N LEU A 46 -21.03 15.20 -19.90
CA LEU A 46 -20.87 14.88 -18.50
C LEU A 46 -20.09 16.00 -17.79
N GLU A 47 -20.71 16.64 -16.83
CA GLU A 47 -20.05 17.63 -15.97
C GLU A 47 -19.59 16.97 -14.67
N ILE A 48 -18.48 16.24 -14.74
CA ILE A 48 -17.85 15.65 -13.54
C ILE A 48 -16.87 16.67 -12.98
N ASN A 49 -17.07 17.06 -11.71
CA ASN A 49 -16.27 18.07 -11.03
C ASN A 49 -15.50 17.48 -9.83
N ASN A 50 -14.45 18.20 -9.39
CA ASN A 50 -13.71 17.83 -8.18
C ASN A 50 -14.64 17.79 -6.96
N GLY A 51 -14.42 16.81 -6.08
CA GLY A 51 -15.22 16.56 -4.89
C GLY A 51 -16.46 15.67 -5.11
N GLU A 52 -16.87 15.45 -6.34
CA GLU A 52 -18.02 14.59 -6.65
C GLU A 52 -17.68 13.10 -6.50
N THR A 53 -18.69 12.29 -6.11
CA THR A 53 -18.50 10.86 -5.83
C THR A 53 -18.64 10.03 -7.11
N ILE A 54 -17.70 9.11 -7.29
CA ILE A 54 -17.69 8.07 -8.33
C ILE A 54 -17.81 6.71 -7.68
N PHE A 55 -18.58 5.82 -8.31
CA PHE A 55 -18.70 4.42 -7.93
C PHE A 55 -18.18 3.52 -9.04
N GLY A 56 -17.45 2.47 -8.66
CA GLY A 56 -17.10 1.35 -9.51
C GLY A 56 -17.84 0.10 -9.04
N TYR A 57 -18.50 -0.60 -9.97
CA TYR A 57 -19.19 -1.86 -9.70
C TYR A 57 -18.55 -3.00 -10.48
N ASP A 58 -18.58 -4.20 -9.91
CA ASP A 58 -18.27 -5.43 -10.64
C ASP A 58 -19.42 -5.82 -11.59
N GLU A 59 -19.30 -6.97 -12.24
CA GLU A 59 -20.29 -7.52 -13.16
C GLU A 59 -21.59 -7.93 -12.45
N GLU A 60 -21.51 -8.27 -11.16
CA GLU A 60 -22.61 -8.70 -10.29
C GLU A 60 -23.31 -7.51 -9.61
N ASN A 61 -22.89 -6.28 -9.91
CA ASN A 61 -23.35 -5.02 -9.31
C ASN A 61 -22.98 -4.85 -7.81
N ASN A 62 -21.92 -5.49 -7.34
CA ASN A 62 -21.33 -5.17 -6.05
C ASN A 62 -20.45 -3.93 -6.18
N ILE A 63 -20.46 -3.06 -5.16
CA ILE A 63 -19.59 -1.89 -5.12
C ILE A 63 -18.16 -2.38 -4.82
N VAL A 64 -17.23 -2.15 -5.73
CA VAL A 64 -15.80 -2.45 -5.57
C VAL A 64 -14.95 -1.21 -5.34
N PHE A 65 -15.48 -0.04 -5.70
CA PHE A 65 -14.86 1.24 -5.45
C PHE A 65 -15.90 2.31 -5.18
N ARG A 66 -15.67 3.11 -4.15
CA ARG A 66 -16.34 4.38 -3.90
C ARG A 66 -15.29 5.41 -3.52
N GLY A 67 -15.27 6.53 -4.22
CA GLY A 67 -14.28 7.57 -3.98
C GLY A 67 -14.74 8.91 -4.53
N ASN A 68 -13.97 9.95 -4.23
CA ASN A 68 -14.23 11.29 -4.70
C ASN A 68 -13.24 11.69 -5.80
N VAL A 69 -13.71 12.49 -6.73
CA VAL A 69 -12.89 13.07 -7.80
C VAL A 69 -11.94 14.11 -7.23
N PHE A 70 -10.66 13.98 -7.53
CA PHE A 70 -9.62 14.92 -7.12
C PHE A 70 -8.97 15.64 -8.28
N ASP A 71 -9.02 15.03 -9.47
CA ASP A 71 -8.42 15.63 -10.65
C ASP A 71 -9.28 15.37 -11.88
N VAL A 72 -9.47 16.44 -12.67
CA VAL A 72 -10.23 16.43 -13.93
C VAL A 72 -9.34 17.06 -14.99
N GLU A 73 -8.77 16.24 -15.85
CA GLU A 73 -7.94 16.67 -16.98
C GLU A 73 -8.75 16.63 -18.28
N LYS A 74 -8.90 17.78 -18.94
CA LYS A 74 -9.61 17.90 -20.23
C LYS A 74 -8.62 18.09 -21.35
N ASN A 75 -8.66 17.22 -22.35
CA ASN A 75 -7.83 17.31 -23.53
C ASN A 75 -8.70 17.52 -24.77
N ARG A 76 -8.67 18.74 -25.32
CA ARG A 76 -9.48 19.14 -26.46
C ARG A 76 -9.10 18.46 -27.76
N GLN A 77 -7.80 18.13 -27.94
CA GLN A 77 -7.33 17.51 -29.17
C GLN A 77 -7.88 16.10 -29.37
N ASN A 78 -8.02 15.36 -28.26
CA ASN A 78 -8.44 13.96 -28.27
C ASN A 78 -9.90 13.76 -27.88
N SER A 79 -10.67 14.85 -27.71
CA SER A 79 -12.06 14.77 -27.19
C SER A 79 -12.18 13.86 -25.98
N ASN A 80 -11.22 14.00 -25.02
CA ASN A 80 -11.07 13.08 -23.91
C ASN A 80 -11.00 13.84 -22.58
N VAL A 81 -11.70 13.32 -21.59
CA VAL A 81 -11.62 13.79 -20.20
C VAL A 81 -11.11 12.65 -19.36
N ARG A 82 -10.04 12.90 -18.62
CA ARG A 82 -9.49 11.98 -17.64
C ARG A 82 -9.92 12.36 -16.24
N ILE A 83 -10.47 11.40 -15.52
CA ILE A 83 -10.88 11.54 -14.12
C ILE A 83 -9.94 10.72 -13.24
N THR A 84 -9.45 11.33 -12.17
CA THR A 84 -8.76 10.65 -11.10
C THR A 84 -9.56 10.78 -9.81
N ALA A 85 -9.94 9.65 -9.23
CA ALA A 85 -10.65 9.57 -7.95
C ALA A 85 -9.85 8.75 -6.93
N PHE A 86 -10.00 9.09 -5.66
CA PHE A 86 -9.42 8.34 -4.54
C PHE A 86 -10.53 7.94 -3.56
N ASP A 87 -10.35 6.81 -2.89
CA ASP A 87 -11.20 6.41 -1.78
C ASP A 87 -11.02 7.32 -0.55
N ASN A 88 -11.85 7.13 0.47
CA ASN A 88 -11.86 8.01 1.64
C ASN A 88 -10.63 7.91 2.55
N LEU A 89 -9.72 6.94 2.35
CA LEU A 89 -8.40 6.96 3.00
C LEU A 89 -7.61 8.21 2.62
N PHE A 90 -7.89 8.80 1.46
CA PHE A 90 -7.28 10.07 1.05
C PHE A 90 -7.56 11.18 2.07
N ILE A 91 -8.77 11.27 2.63
CA ILE A 91 -9.13 12.25 3.66
C ILE A 91 -8.21 12.07 4.88
N LEU A 92 -8.04 10.84 5.35
CA LEU A 92 -7.16 10.51 6.47
C LEU A 92 -5.69 10.81 6.17
N SER A 93 -5.27 10.72 4.90
CA SER A 93 -3.88 11.00 4.49
C SER A 93 -3.54 12.49 4.42
N LYS A 94 -4.54 13.36 4.31
CA LYS A 94 -4.37 14.81 4.15
C LYS A 94 -4.75 15.62 5.39
N SER A 95 -5.74 15.15 6.16
CA SER A 95 -6.26 15.86 7.32
C SER A 95 -5.36 15.62 8.54
N LYS A 96 -4.86 16.69 9.13
CA LYS A 96 -3.95 16.65 10.28
C LYS A 96 -4.68 17.03 11.56
N THR A 97 -4.25 16.41 12.66
CA THR A 97 -4.71 16.77 14.01
C THR A 97 -3.56 16.64 15.02
N THR A 98 -3.77 17.16 16.22
CA THR A 98 -2.84 17.03 17.35
C THR A 98 -3.59 16.41 18.52
N LYS A 99 -3.12 15.24 18.98
CA LYS A 99 -3.73 14.52 20.10
C LYS A 99 -2.71 13.80 20.95
N LYS A 100 -3.04 13.67 22.23
CA LYS A 100 -2.35 12.80 23.18
C LYS A 100 -3.20 11.57 23.46
N PHE A 101 -2.60 10.41 23.36
CA PHE A 101 -3.21 9.13 23.72
C PHE A 101 -2.45 8.54 24.91
N VAL A 102 -3.17 8.02 25.90
CA VAL A 102 -2.60 7.42 27.11
C VAL A 102 -3.33 6.13 27.41
N ASN A 103 -2.63 5.01 27.27
CA ASN A 103 -3.14 3.67 27.58
C ASN A 103 -4.45 3.32 26.84
N ILE A 104 -4.50 3.63 25.52
CA ILE A 104 -5.68 3.40 24.66
C ILE A 104 -5.32 2.37 23.60
N PRO A 105 -6.15 1.33 23.32
CA PRO A 105 -5.94 0.37 22.26
C PRO A 105 -5.93 1.02 20.87
N ALA A 106 -5.19 0.42 19.90
CA ALA A 106 -5.04 0.95 18.55
C ALA A 106 -6.39 1.06 17.80
N GLU A 107 -7.28 0.11 17.99
CA GLU A 107 -8.64 0.10 17.43
C GLU A 107 -9.49 1.27 17.94
N ASP A 108 -9.39 1.62 19.23
CA ASP A 108 -10.14 2.74 19.83
C ASP A 108 -9.58 4.10 19.37
N ILE A 109 -8.24 4.20 19.22
CA ILE A 109 -7.59 5.37 18.61
C ILE A 109 -8.10 5.55 17.19
N THR A 110 -8.15 4.48 16.41
CA THR A 110 -8.65 4.50 15.03
C THR A 110 -10.09 4.98 14.95
N ALA A 111 -10.97 4.44 15.79
CA ALA A 111 -12.36 4.85 15.85
C ALA A 111 -12.52 6.35 16.22
N ALA A 112 -11.70 6.84 17.14
CA ALA A 112 -11.71 8.24 17.55
C ALA A 112 -11.26 9.19 16.44
N ILE A 113 -10.18 8.84 15.71
CA ILE A 113 -9.66 9.63 14.57
C ILE A 113 -10.65 9.62 13.41
N CYS A 114 -11.21 8.47 13.07
CA CYS A 114 -12.19 8.37 12.00
C CYS A 114 -13.45 9.19 12.30
N ARG A 115 -13.95 9.16 13.54
CA ARG A 115 -15.09 10.00 13.97
C ARG A 115 -14.80 11.49 13.84
N GLU A 116 -13.60 11.92 14.24
CA GLU A 116 -13.19 13.33 14.12
C GLU A 116 -13.10 13.80 12.68
N LEU A 117 -12.57 12.96 11.79
CA LEU A 117 -12.32 13.33 10.40
C LEU A 117 -13.46 12.91 9.45
N GLY A 118 -14.59 12.45 9.98
CA GLY A 118 -15.79 12.12 9.21
C GLY A 118 -15.66 10.87 8.33
N VAL A 119 -14.77 9.95 8.67
CA VAL A 119 -14.61 8.65 7.97
C VAL A 119 -15.39 7.59 8.73
N LYS A 120 -16.19 6.80 8.03
CA LYS A 120 -16.94 5.69 8.63
C LYS A 120 -16.00 4.55 8.99
N VAL A 121 -16.24 3.93 10.14
CA VAL A 121 -15.51 2.77 10.63
C VAL A 121 -16.28 1.50 10.27
N GLY A 122 -15.57 0.53 9.71
CA GLY A 122 -16.03 -0.82 9.45
C GLY A 122 -15.47 -1.81 10.48
N SER A 123 -14.77 -2.84 10.01
CA SER A 123 -14.17 -3.87 10.85
C SER A 123 -12.75 -3.48 11.26
N LEU A 124 -12.51 -3.38 12.57
CA LEU A 124 -11.18 -3.11 13.13
C LEU A 124 -10.66 -4.36 13.84
N ILE A 125 -9.46 -4.81 13.45
CA ILE A 125 -8.76 -5.86 14.21
C ILE A 125 -8.52 -5.35 15.62
N LYS A 126 -9.04 -6.11 16.60
CA LYS A 126 -8.83 -5.84 18.01
C LYS A 126 -7.47 -6.36 18.43
N THR A 127 -6.57 -5.45 18.73
CA THR A 127 -5.23 -5.80 19.23
C THR A 127 -5.23 -6.06 20.73
N GLY A 128 -6.14 -5.41 21.46
CA GLY A 128 -6.15 -5.41 22.93
C GLY A 128 -4.89 -4.79 23.55
N VAL A 129 -4.02 -4.19 22.73
CA VAL A 129 -2.73 -3.63 23.15
C VAL A 129 -2.88 -2.13 23.42
N PRO A 130 -2.82 -1.69 24.66
CA PRO A 130 -2.83 -0.27 24.99
C PRO A 130 -1.50 0.38 24.59
N VAL A 131 -1.61 1.56 23.96
CA VAL A 131 -0.47 2.36 23.52
C VAL A 131 -0.57 3.79 24.06
N SER A 132 0.57 4.47 24.16
CA SER A 132 0.66 5.84 24.62
C SER A 132 1.63 6.62 23.75
N PHE A 133 1.17 7.74 23.19
CA PHE A 133 2.02 8.66 22.42
C PHE A 133 1.35 10.01 22.23
N ILE A 134 2.14 11.00 21.82
CA ILE A 134 1.65 12.32 21.41
C ILE A 134 1.80 12.41 19.88
N ALA A 135 0.69 12.58 19.18
CA ALA A 135 0.66 12.89 17.77
C ALA A 135 0.56 14.40 17.60
N ASP A 136 1.66 15.06 17.26
CA ASP A 136 1.66 16.50 16.98
C ASP A 136 1.64 16.74 15.47
N ARG A 137 0.59 17.42 14.99
CA ARG A 137 0.37 17.77 13.57
C ARG A 137 0.56 16.56 12.61
N LYS A 138 0.07 15.39 13.02
CA LYS A 138 0.10 14.17 12.23
C LYS A 138 -1.20 14.00 11.45
N THR A 139 -1.12 13.39 10.28
CA THR A 139 -2.32 13.01 9.51
C THR A 139 -3.09 11.91 10.24
N GLY A 140 -4.41 11.84 10.01
CA GLY A 140 -5.23 10.77 10.61
C GLY A 140 -4.68 9.39 10.31
N TYR A 141 -4.25 9.16 9.06
CA TYR A 141 -3.59 7.91 8.66
C TYR A 141 -2.31 7.62 9.47
N GLN A 142 -1.42 8.62 9.59
CA GLN A 142 -0.21 8.45 10.39
C GLN A 142 -0.51 8.08 11.83
N ILE A 143 -1.50 8.72 12.45
CA ILE A 143 -1.89 8.42 13.84
C ILE A 143 -2.38 6.97 13.97
N ILE A 144 -3.23 6.51 13.05
CA ILE A 144 -3.72 5.14 13.01
C ILE A 144 -2.54 4.17 12.88
N MET A 145 -1.65 4.42 11.92
CA MET A 145 -0.51 3.52 11.70
C MET A 145 0.52 3.57 12.83
N MET A 146 0.70 4.72 13.52
CA MET A 146 1.51 4.80 14.73
C MET A 146 0.97 3.86 15.82
N ALA A 147 -0.35 3.88 16.03
CA ALA A 147 -0.99 3.01 17.04
C ALA A 147 -0.81 1.53 16.69
N TYR A 148 -1.06 1.14 15.44
CA TYR A 148 -0.88 -0.24 15.00
C TYR A 148 0.60 -0.66 14.89
N THR A 149 1.53 0.27 14.64
CA THR A 149 2.98 -0.01 14.70
C THR A 149 3.41 -0.36 16.13
N GLU A 150 2.94 0.39 17.14
CA GLU A 150 3.23 0.07 18.54
C GLU A 150 2.57 -1.25 18.97
N ALA A 151 1.35 -1.52 18.51
CA ALA A 151 0.69 -2.81 18.75
C ALA A 151 1.46 -3.97 18.07
N SER A 152 1.89 -3.80 16.82
CA SER A 152 2.68 -4.79 16.06
C SER A 152 3.96 -5.21 16.78
N LYS A 153 4.66 -4.28 17.43
CA LYS A 153 5.86 -4.59 18.24
C LYS A 153 5.60 -5.57 19.38
N LYS A 154 4.38 -5.58 19.90
CA LYS A 154 3.98 -6.45 21.02
C LYS A 154 3.32 -7.73 20.56
N THR A 155 2.52 -7.68 19.50
CA THR A 155 1.78 -8.85 18.99
C THR A 155 2.59 -9.67 17.98
N GLY A 156 3.58 -9.07 17.31
CA GLY A 156 4.28 -9.65 16.16
C GLY A 156 3.47 -9.61 14.85
N GLU A 157 2.19 -9.26 14.93
CA GLU A 157 1.30 -9.20 13.78
C GLU A 157 1.52 -7.93 12.95
N LYS A 158 1.21 -8.00 11.66
CA LYS A 158 1.27 -6.86 10.73
C LYS A 158 -0.14 -6.42 10.35
N TYR A 159 -0.37 -5.11 10.28
CA TYR A 159 -1.68 -4.53 10.05
C TYR A 159 -1.68 -3.64 8.81
N HIS A 160 -2.84 -3.55 8.16
CA HIS A 160 -3.04 -2.65 7.01
C HIS A 160 -4.44 -2.05 7.04
N SER A 161 -4.53 -0.78 6.67
CA SER A 161 -5.80 -0.06 6.52
C SER A 161 -6.30 -0.17 5.08
N ILE A 162 -7.57 -0.48 4.91
CA ILE A 162 -8.21 -0.60 3.59
C ILE A 162 -9.62 0.01 3.64
N MET A 163 -10.05 0.62 2.54
CA MET A 163 -11.46 0.97 2.40
C MET A 163 -12.25 -0.22 1.85
N ASN A 164 -13.32 -0.55 2.56
CA ASN A 164 -14.33 -1.49 2.12
C ASN A 164 -15.62 -0.69 1.92
N ASN A 165 -16.00 -0.47 0.65
CA ASN A 165 -16.99 0.50 0.25
C ASN A 165 -16.65 1.92 0.75
N ASP A 166 -17.34 2.43 1.75
CA ASP A 166 -17.13 3.75 2.37
C ASP A 166 -16.70 3.65 3.85
N GLN A 167 -16.29 2.47 4.29
CA GLN A 167 -15.89 2.19 5.67
C GLN A 167 -14.40 1.81 5.74
N LEU A 168 -13.71 2.30 6.75
CA LEU A 168 -12.34 1.93 7.04
C LEU A 168 -12.31 0.59 7.77
N ASP A 169 -11.66 -0.40 7.16
CA ASP A 169 -11.29 -1.65 7.80
C ASP A 169 -9.80 -1.66 8.14
N ILE A 170 -9.45 -2.29 9.25
CA ILE A 170 -8.07 -2.70 9.54
C ILE A 170 -8.01 -4.23 9.47
N ILE A 171 -7.14 -4.73 8.61
CA ILE A 171 -6.94 -6.16 8.36
C ILE A 171 -5.55 -6.62 8.82
N LEU A 172 -5.41 -7.92 9.07
CA LEU A 172 -4.09 -8.55 9.18
C LEU A 172 -3.45 -8.57 7.79
N LYS A 173 -2.28 -7.92 7.68
CA LYS A 173 -1.53 -7.91 6.43
C LYS A 173 -1.02 -9.31 6.09
N GLY A 174 -1.23 -9.71 4.84
CA GLY A 174 -0.82 -11.01 4.34
C GLY A 174 -1.85 -12.13 4.59
N THR A 175 -3.10 -11.76 4.89
CA THR A 175 -4.21 -12.72 4.84
C THR A 175 -4.26 -13.33 3.44
N LEU A 176 -4.26 -14.67 3.39
CA LEU A 176 -4.31 -15.40 2.13
C LEU A 176 -5.69 -15.23 1.48
N ILE A 177 -5.69 -14.93 0.18
CA ILE A 177 -6.93 -14.91 -0.60
C ILE A 177 -7.38 -16.34 -0.82
N GLU A 178 -8.53 -16.69 -0.21
CA GLU A 178 -9.08 -18.02 -0.28
C GLU A 178 -9.58 -18.36 -1.70
N ASN A 179 -9.40 -19.63 -2.10
CA ASN A 179 -9.85 -20.16 -3.39
C ASN A 179 -9.30 -19.37 -4.60
N TYR A 180 -8.07 -18.82 -4.48
CA TYR A 180 -7.38 -18.17 -5.56
C TYR A 180 -5.91 -18.64 -5.62
N VAL A 181 -5.49 -19.08 -6.80
CA VAL A 181 -4.10 -19.47 -7.09
C VAL A 181 -3.70 -18.78 -8.40
N ALA A 182 -2.57 -18.08 -8.41
CA ALA A 182 -1.96 -17.59 -9.64
C ALA A 182 -1.19 -18.75 -10.29
N ASP A 183 -1.68 -19.28 -11.40
CA ASP A 183 -1.13 -20.49 -12.07
C ASP A 183 -0.78 -20.14 -13.52
N SER A 184 0.49 -20.37 -13.89
CA SER A 184 1.00 -20.12 -15.25
C SER A 184 0.29 -20.95 -16.35
N ARG A 185 -0.46 -21.99 -15.97
CA ARG A 185 -1.21 -22.81 -16.92
C ARG A 185 -2.67 -22.37 -17.11
N SER A 186 -3.15 -21.38 -16.34
CA SER A 186 -4.58 -21.03 -16.36
C SER A 186 -4.86 -19.52 -16.45
N ASN A 187 -4.40 -18.74 -15.48
CA ASN A 187 -4.80 -17.33 -15.33
C ASN A 187 -3.64 -16.33 -15.35
N MET A 188 -2.41 -16.80 -15.60
CA MET A 188 -1.20 -15.95 -15.67
C MET A 188 -0.73 -15.83 -17.13
N THR A 189 -0.48 -14.61 -17.58
CA THR A 189 0.04 -14.33 -18.93
C THR A 189 1.52 -13.92 -18.92
N GLU A 190 2.01 -13.42 -17.77
CA GLU A 190 3.41 -13.01 -17.62
C GLU A 190 3.84 -13.19 -16.17
N SER A 191 5.07 -13.64 -15.98
CA SER A 191 5.75 -13.73 -14.70
C SER A 191 7.17 -13.21 -14.83
N THR A 192 7.63 -12.40 -13.89
CA THR A 192 9.00 -11.91 -13.81
C THR A 192 9.57 -12.14 -12.42
N TYR A 193 10.83 -12.48 -12.37
CA TYR A 193 11.64 -12.51 -11.15
C TYR A 193 12.96 -11.80 -11.41
N LYS A 194 13.38 -10.95 -10.49
CA LYS A 194 14.67 -10.25 -10.53
C LYS A 194 15.33 -10.35 -9.16
N GLU A 195 16.58 -10.76 -9.15
CA GLU A 195 17.47 -10.64 -8.01
C GLU A 195 18.62 -9.69 -8.38
N SER A 196 18.98 -8.76 -7.50
CA SER A 196 20.05 -7.79 -7.70
C SER A 196 20.90 -7.65 -6.45
N ILE A 197 22.20 -7.65 -6.61
CA ILE A 197 23.16 -7.39 -5.53
C ILE A 197 23.74 -5.97 -5.57
N GLU A 198 23.18 -5.10 -6.41
CA GLU A 198 23.66 -3.72 -6.62
C GLU A 198 23.70 -2.91 -5.32
N ASN A 199 22.71 -3.09 -4.44
CA ASN A 199 22.62 -2.41 -3.14
C ASN A 199 22.95 -3.33 -1.96
N MET A 200 23.58 -4.46 -2.22
CA MET A 200 23.94 -5.42 -1.19
C MET A 200 25.05 -4.89 -0.31
N VAL A 201 24.98 -5.18 0.99
CA VAL A 201 26.04 -4.95 1.94
C VAL A 201 26.17 -6.20 2.81
N ASN A 202 27.25 -6.95 2.69
CA ASN A 202 27.45 -8.21 3.40
C ASN A 202 28.55 -8.18 4.46
N GLN A 203 29.26 -7.04 4.58
CA GLN A 203 30.18 -6.76 5.67
C GLN A 203 30.07 -5.31 6.10
N ILE A 204 30.07 -5.05 7.40
CA ILE A 204 30.17 -3.71 7.98
C ILE A 204 31.46 -3.65 8.78
N MET A 205 32.35 -2.75 8.41
CA MET A 205 33.53 -2.39 9.22
C MET A 205 33.09 -1.39 10.29
N ILE A 206 33.39 -1.69 11.55
CA ILE A 206 33.03 -0.83 12.68
C ILE A 206 34.25 -0.01 13.06
N THR A 207 34.11 1.32 13.14
CA THR A 207 35.15 2.23 13.54
C THR A 207 34.78 3.03 14.79
N ASP A 208 35.81 3.44 15.54
CA ASP A 208 35.65 4.42 16.62
C ASP A 208 35.43 5.85 16.08
N GLN A 209 35.33 6.84 17.00
CA GLN A 209 35.17 8.24 16.64
C GLN A 209 36.43 8.83 15.92
N GLN A 210 37.60 8.23 16.08
CA GLN A 210 38.87 8.61 15.47
C GLN A 210 39.08 7.93 14.11
N GLY A 211 38.20 6.97 13.73
CA GLY A 211 38.31 6.22 12.49
C GLY A 211 39.12 4.93 12.59
N ASN A 212 39.57 4.54 13.81
CA ASN A 212 40.24 3.29 14.01
C ASN A 212 39.24 2.13 13.94
N MET A 213 39.64 1.06 13.25
CA MET A 213 38.82 -0.14 13.18
C MET A 213 38.74 -0.84 14.53
N THR A 214 37.52 -1.16 14.98
CA THR A 214 37.22 -1.85 16.24
C THR A 214 36.64 -3.26 16.04
N GLY A 215 36.16 -3.57 14.83
CA GLY A 215 35.62 -4.87 14.51
C GLY A 215 34.86 -4.92 13.19
N TYR A 216 34.21 -6.07 12.97
CA TYR A 216 33.32 -6.29 11.82
C TYR A 216 32.01 -6.96 12.24
N LYS A 217 30.96 -6.68 11.49
CA LYS A 217 29.77 -7.53 11.40
C LYS A 217 29.66 -8.01 9.95
N ARG A 218 29.49 -9.31 9.70
CA ARG A 218 29.47 -9.86 8.34
C ARG A 218 28.56 -11.08 8.23
N ASN A 219 28.14 -11.35 7.00
CA ASN A 219 27.43 -12.57 6.63
C ASN A 219 28.35 -13.42 5.72
N ASP A 220 28.96 -14.46 6.27
CA ASP A 220 29.96 -15.28 5.57
C ASP A 220 29.35 -16.08 4.40
N GLU A 221 28.08 -16.48 4.49
CA GLU A 221 27.37 -17.15 3.40
C GLU A 221 27.22 -16.22 2.18
N TRP A 222 26.81 -14.98 2.40
CA TRP A 222 26.71 -14.00 1.33
C TRP A 222 28.06 -13.62 0.75
N ILE A 223 29.11 -13.52 1.58
CA ILE A 223 30.46 -13.26 1.11
C ILE A 223 30.97 -14.41 0.23
N GLY A 224 30.72 -15.65 0.64
CA GLY A 224 31.09 -16.83 -0.15
C GLY A 224 30.40 -16.91 -1.51
N LYS A 225 29.13 -16.45 -1.58
CA LYS A 225 28.34 -16.49 -2.82
C LYS A 225 28.58 -15.31 -3.76
N TYR A 226 28.76 -14.10 -3.22
CA TYR A 226 28.70 -12.85 -3.99
C TYR A 226 29.98 -12.00 -3.89
N SER A 227 31.04 -12.49 -3.25
CA SER A 227 32.19 -11.71 -2.86
C SER A 227 31.89 -10.65 -1.79
N MET A 228 32.93 -10.01 -1.23
CA MET A 228 32.80 -9.04 -0.16
C MET A 228 32.36 -7.67 -0.71
N ILE A 229 31.23 -7.17 -0.16
CA ILE A 229 30.72 -5.82 -0.40
C ILE A 229 30.59 -5.16 0.97
N GLN A 230 31.49 -4.18 1.24
CA GLN A 230 31.66 -3.60 2.56
C GLN A 230 31.13 -2.17 2.64
N ASP A 231 30.45 -1.87 3.77
CA ASP A 231 30.16 -0.50 4.22
C ASP A 231 30.85 -0.24 5.57
N VAL A 232 30.82 0.99 6.05
CA VAL A 232 31.49 1.41 7.28
C VAL A 232 30.49 2.04 8.24
N TYR A 233 30.48 1.57 9.48
CA TYR A 233 29.73 2.18 10.56
C TYR A 233 30.67 2.86 11.56
N LYS A 234 30.49 4.15 11.78
CA LYS A 234 31.17 4.89 12.84
C LYS A 234 30.34 4.84 14.12
N THR A 235 30.92 4.34 15.21
CA THR A 235 30.22 4.17 16.48
C THR A 235 29.65 5.49 17.01
N ASP A 236 28.43 5.44 17.53
CA ASP A 236 27.76 6.55 18.24
C ASP A 236 27.53 6.12 19.70
N PRO A 237 28.08 6.84 20.70
CA PRO A 237 27.92 6.50 22.11
C PRO A 237 26.47 6.44 22.59
N ASN A 238 25.54 7.07 21.86
CA ASN A 238 24.11 7.12 22.19
C ASN A 238 23.28 6.02 21.50
N LYS A 239 23.93 5.14 20.70
CA LYS A 239 23.26 4.11 19.94
C LYS A 239 23.84 2.73 20.23
N ASP A 240 22.97 1.71 20.12
CA ASP A 240 23.40 0.32 20.19
C ASP A 240 24.10 -0.06 18.87
N THR A 241 25.42 -0.15 18.91
CA THR A 241 26.25 -0.49 17.74
C THR A 241 25.82 -1.81 17.10
N ASN A 242 25.52 -2.85 17.88
CA ASN A 242 25.15 -4.16 17.34
C ASN A 242 23.83 -4.07 16.54
N LYS A 243 22.85 -3.34 17.07
CA LYS A 243 21.56 -3.15 16.41
C LYS A 243 21.69 -2.32 15.13
N GLU A 244 22.50 -1.26 15.17
CA GLU A 244 22.72 -0.41 13.99
C GLU A 244 23.42 -1.19 12.86
N VAL A 245 24.50 -1.92 13.16
CA VAL A 245 25.24 -2.67 12.14
C VAL A 245 24.45 -3.86 11.59
N GLU A 246 23.62 -4.50 12.41
CA GLU A 246 22.71 -5.55 11.95
C GLU A 246 21.70 -4.99 10.92
N ALA A 247 21.16 -3.80 11.18
CA ALA A 247 20.23 -3.13 10.28
C ALA A 247 20.88 -2.63 8.98
N MET A 248 22.20 -2.45 8.96
CA MET A 248 22.97 -2.05 7.77
C MET A 248 23.33 -3.23 6.86
N LEU A 249 23.39 -4.47 7.39
CA LEU A 249 23.57 -5.65 6.56
C LEU A 249 22.35 -5.82 5.66
N LYS A 250 22.60 -5.90 4.36
CA LYS A 250 21.56 -5.99 3.35
C LYS A 250 21.88 -7.10 2.34
N GLY A 251 20.99 -8.07 2.26
CA GLY A 251 21.06 -9.15 1.27
C GLY A 251 20.70 -8.70 -0.15
N PRO A 252 20.59 -9.63 -1.10
CA PRO A 252 20.12 -9.33 -2.44
C PRO A 252 18.73 -8.72 -2.44
N ASP A 253 18.53 -7.67 -3.23
CA ASP A 253 17.21 -7.12 -3.51
C ASP A 253 16.44 -8.09 -4.41
N ARG A 254 15.24 -8.50 -4.00
CA ARG A 254 14.35 -9.38 -4.78
C ARG A 254 13.09 -8.64 -5.18
N SER A 255 12.71 -8.81 -6.42
CA SER A 255 11.45 -8.28 -6.95
C SER A 255 10.83 -9.29 -7.91
N GLY A 256 9.51 -9.27 -7.97
CA GLY A 256 8.74 -10.09 -8.90
C GLY A 256 7.46 -9.38 -9.29
N SER A 257 6.96 -9.65 -10.49
CA SER A 257 5.66 -9.18 -10.91
C SER A 257 4.93 -10.24 -11.74
N LEU A 258 3.61 -10.24 -11.66
CA LEU A 258 2.74 -11.11 -12.43
C LEU A 258 1.71 -10.28 -13.19
N THR A 259 1.42 -10.67 -14.43
CA THR A 259 0.26 -10.21 -15.19
C THR A 259 -0.75 -11.36 -15.26
N LEU A 260 -1.97 -11.11 -14.81
CA LEU A 260 -3.00 -12.13 -14.56
C LEU A 260 -4.34 -11.71 -15.16
N ILE A 261 -5.21 -12.68 -15.42
CA ILE A 261 -6.64 -12.42 -15.61
C ILE A 261 -7.18 -11.79 -14.34
N GLY A 262 -7.97 -10.72 -14.47
CA GLY A 262 -8.41 -9.90 -13.35
C GLY A 262 -9.34 -10.62 -12.37
N ASP A 263 -9.11 -10.38 -11.09
CA ASP A 263 -9.98 -10.79 -9.99
C ASP A 263 -10.01 -9.68 -8.94
N TYR A 264 -11.18 -9.15 -8.62
CA TYR A 264 -11.36 -8.02 -7.69
C TYR A 264 -10.91 -8.30 -6.25
N ARG A 265 -10.74 -9.58 -5.89
CA ARG A 265 -10.24 -9.99 -4.56
C ARG A 265 -8.73 -9.77 -4.42
N VAL A 266 -8.00 -9.78 -5.54
CA VAL A 266 -6.54 -9.65 -5.56
C VAL A 266 -6.14 -8.19 -5.40
N LYS A 267 -5.77 -7.82 -4.19
CA LYS A 267 -5.44 -6.46 -3.79
C LYS A 267 -4.15 -6.44 -2.97
N SER A 268 -3.45 -5.31 -3.02
CA SER A 268 -2.27 -5.06 -2.18
C SER A 268 -2.55 -5.33 -0.69
N SER A 269 -1.52 -5.77 0.01
CA SER A 269 -1.54 -6.16 1.43
C SER A 269 -2.19 -7.50 1.77
N TYR A 270 -2.83 -8.19 0.81
CA TYR A 270 -3.15 -9.61 0.90
C TYR A 270 -1.98 -10.48 0.46
N SER A 271 -2.13 -11.79 0.55
CA SER A 271 -1.20 -12.77 -0.03
C SER A 271 -1.92 -13.74 -0.95
N ILE A 272 -1.17 -14.30 -1.88
CA ILE A 272 -1.65 -15.30 -2.84
C ILE A 272 -0.71 -16.50 -2.88
N GLU A 273 -1.23 -17.65 -3.28
CA GLU A 273 -0.43 -18.80 -3.70
C GLU A 273 -0.09 -18.67 -5.19
N ILE A 274 1.15 -18.95 -5.54
CA ILE A 274 1.64 -18.87 -6.91
C ILE A 274 2.16 -20.26 -7.31
N ARG A 275 1.78 -20.72 -8.52
CA ARG A 275 2.26 -21.93 -9.18
C ARG A 275 2.89 -21.58 -10.52
N ASP A 276 4.15 -21.21 -10.46
CA ASP A 276 4.98 -20.85 -11.62
C ASP A 276 6.42 -21.30 -11.40
N SER A 277 7.19 -21.42 -12.50
CA SER A 277 8.60 -21.84 -12.44
C SER A 277 9.53 -20.76 -11.86
N LEU A 278 9.18 -19.49 -12.00
CA LEU A 278 9.98 -18.36 -11.52
C LEU A 278 9.60 -17.96 -10.09
N ASN A 279 8.31 -18.01 -9.76
CA ASN A 279 7.76 -17.63 -8.47
C ASN A 279 6.82 -18.74 -8.00
N ALA A 280 7.22 -19.53 -7.03
CA ALA A 280 6.41 -20.60 -6.49
C ALA A 280 6.24 -20.48 -4.98
N GLY A 281 5.01 -20.70 -4.49
CA GLY A 281 4.67 -20.62 -3.08
C GLY A 281 3.81 -19.43 -2.70
N LYS A 282 3.80 -19.06 -1.41
CA LYS A 282 3.03 -17.94 -0.88
C LYS A 282 3.83 -16.64 -0.97
N PHE A 283 3.22 -15.63 -1.59
CA PHE A 283 3.80 -14.28 -1.69
C PHE A 283 2.80 -13.22 -1.23
N TRP A 284 3.32 -12.10 -0.75
CA TRP A 284 2.53 -10.92 -0.40
C TRP A 284 2.43 -9.98 -1.59
N ILE A 285 1.29 -9.35 -1.74
CA ILE A 285 1.04 -8.38 -2.82
C ILE A 285 1.48 -7.00 -2.34
N LYS A 286 2.53 -6.45 -2.95
CA LYS A 286 3.05 -5.12 -2.68
C LYS A 286 2.16 -4.05 -3.31
N SER A 287 1.82 -4.22 -4.57
CA SER A 287 0.95 -3.33 -5.34
C SER A 287 0.11 -4.13 -6.33
N ASP A 288 -1.02 -3.56 -6.71
CA ASP A 288 -1.91 -4.09 -7.72
C ASP A 288 -2.40 -2.97 -8.65
N VAL A 289 -2.53 -3.30 -9.92
CA VAL A 289 -3.11 -2.44 -10.95
C VAL A 289 -4.07 -3.27 -11.77
N HIS A 290 -5.37 -3.01 -11.63
CA HIS A 290 -6.43 -3.61 -12.45
C HIS A 290 -6.72 -2.70 -13.62
N THR A 291 -6.77 -3.25 -14.82
CA THR A 291 -7.08 -2.53 -16.06
C THR A 291 -8.31 -3.15 -16.71
N PHE A 292 -9.32 -2.30 -16.96
CA PHE A 292 -10.55 -2.68 -17.64
C PHE A 292 -10.61 -1.93 -18.96
N GLN A 293 -10.58 -2.67 -20.05
CA GLN A 293 -10.60 -2.10 -21.41
C GLN A 293 -11.17 -3.11 -22.41
N ASN A 294 -12.05 -2.68 -23.29
CA ASN A 294 -12.65 -3.51 -24.34
C ASN A 294 -13.30 -4.80 -23.80
N GLY A 295 -13.98 -4.73 -22.66
CA GLY A 295 -14.61 -5.88 -22.01
C GLY A 295 -13.65 -6.81 -21.25
N ASN A 296 -12.35 -6.59 -21.33
CA ASN A 296 -11.35 -7.40 -20.64
C ASN A 296 -11.00 -6.79 -19.27
N HIS A 297 -10.79 -7.66 -18.29
CA HIS A 297 -10.22 -7.32 -16.99
C HIS A 297 -8.88 -8.02 -16.84
N MET A 298 -7.81 -7.26 -16.81
CA MET A 298 -6.45 -7.74 -16.54
C MET A 298 -5.91 -7.07 -15.29
N MET A 299 -5.00 -7.74 -14.59
CA MET A 299 -4.32 -7.14 -13.46
C MET A 299 -2.82 -7.42 -13.51
N LYS A 300 -2.04 -6.44 -13.05
CA LYS A 300 -0.61 -6.57 -12.79
C LYS A 300 -0.38 -6.40 -11.30
N ILE A 301 0.36 -7.34 -10.70
CA ILE A 301 0.73 -7.27 -9.29
C ILE A 301 2.24 -7.27 -9.14
N GLU A 302 2.75 -6.53 -8.15
CA GLU A 302 4.13 -6.63 -7.67
C GLU A 302 4.15 -7.46 -6.39
N LEU A 303 5.17 -8.31 -6.27
CA LEU A 303 5.34 -9.23 -5.14
C LEU A 303 6.24 -8.63 -4.07
N GLU A 304 5.94 -8.94 -2.82
CA GLU A 304 6.85 -8.80 -1.67
C GLU A 304 7.31 -10.19 -1.23
N PHE A 305 8.60 -10.30 -0.95
CA PHE A 305 9.25 -11.52 -0.48
C PHE A 305 9.26 -11.64 1.05
N GLU A 306 8.86 -10.55 1.72
CA GLU A 306 8.69 -10.46 3.16
C GLU A 306 7.39 -9.75 3.52
N ASN A 307 6.79 -10.10 4.67
CA ASN A 307 5.59 -9.43 5.14
C ASN A 307 5.94 -8.11 5.83
N MET A 308 5.98 -7.03 5.07
CA MET A 308 6.33 -5.70 5.57
C MET A 308 5.09 -4.84 5.80
N MET A 309 4.97 -4.24 6.97
CA MET A 309 3.96 -3.23 7.30
C MET A 309 4.44 -1.83 6.91
N ASN A 310 3.52 -0.93 6.60
CA ASN A 310 3.84 0.49 6.51
C ASN A 310 3.89 1.07 7.93
N GLU A 311 5.10 1.12 8.49
CA GLU A 311 5.32 1.51 9.88
C GLU A 311 5.44 3.04 10.02
N GLU A 312 4.70 3.60 10.97
CA GLU A 312 4.83 5.00 11.39
C GLU A 312 5.36 5.02 12.83
N LYS A 313 6.51 5.65 13.04
CA LYS A 313 7.12 5.71 14.37
C LYS A 313 6.42 6.74 15.25
N ALA A 314 5.93 6.29 16.41
CA ALA A 314 5.47 7.20 17.44
C ALA A 314 6.67 7.99 18.03
N PRO A 315 6.52 9.30 18.32
CA PRO A 315 7.54 10.03 19.04
C PRO A 315 7.79 9.38 20.40
N GLN A 316 9.04 9.08 20.72
CA GLN A 316 9.39 8.61 22.06
C GLN A 316 9.17 9.76 23.07
N GLU A 317 8.46 9.50 24.16
CA GLU A 317 8.42 10.44 25.28
C GLU A 317 9.88 10.66 25.74
N LYS A 318 10.37 11.89 25.59
CA LYS A 318 11.61 12.27 26.28
C LYS A 318 11.33 12.15 27.75
N THR A 319 11.83 11.09 28.38
CA THR A 319 11.88 10.99 29.83
C THR A 319 12.63 12.23 30.32
N LYS A 320 11.89 13.19 30.85
CA LYS A 320 12.54 14.29 31.58
C LYS A 320 13.28 13.64 32.76
N LYS A 321 14.62 13.64 32.67
CA LYS A 321 15.48 13.41 33.81
C LYS A 321 15.36 14.58 34.79
#